data_d297564adff707120d6ec2c9d476abd9
#
_entry.id   d297564adff707120d6ec2c9d476abd9
#
_cell.length_a   1.000
_cell.length_b   1.000
_cell.length_c   1.000
_cell.angle_alpha   90.00
_cell.angle_beta   90.00
_cell.angle_gamma   90.00
#
_symmetry.space_group_name_H-M   'P 1'
#
loop_
_entity.id
_entity.type
_entity.pdbx_description
1 polymer ?
#
loop_
_entity_poly.entity_id
_entity_poly.type
_entity_poly.pdbx_seq_one_letter_code
_entity_poly.pdbx_strand_id
1 'polypeptide(L)'
;LPHTYPKLDHDARCTALVVGGGITGALCAQIFAKAGIDVLVIEAASIGTGSTSASTALLQYELDTPLHRLAERVGERTAVRSYQLCADAIDGIMELAADLGACDAVRRNSLQYASVRKDVRSLELEKAMRTTHGFEVDLLRPSEIKERFGFRKPAALLSHKAAEIDPYRFTHLLFQDVLKTGGRVMDRTRVKSFTRNDKGFEVISEQGHRIAAEHLIMATGYESQRYLDEAGIELHSTYAMASQRMEIAEPWDRNALIWETATPYLYLRTTPDGRVLIGGLDEPFRDPKRRDKLLDRKTRKLVQAFHKLFPELPFTPEYSWCGTFGGTVDGLPFIDRDPKHGAWFVLGMSGTGI
;
A
#
# COMPACT_ATOMS: atom_id res chain seq x y z
N LEU A 1 -19.22 -8.28 -6.54
CA LEU A 1 -18.64 -6.93 -6.62
C LEU A 1 -19.62 -5.95 -5.97
N PRO A 2 -19.18 -5.04 -5.09
CA PRO A 2 -20.08 -4.09 -4.41
C PRO A 2 -20.71 -3.10 -5.38
N HIS A 3 -20.00 -2.77 -6.46
CA HIS A 3 -20.48 -1.87 -7.52
C HIS A 3 -20.01 -2.34 -8.89
N THR A 4 -20.78 -2.01 -9.92
CA THR A 4 -20.43 -2.22 -11.32
C THR A 4 -20.29 -0.86 -12.01
N TYR A 5 -19.27 -0.72 -12.84
CA TYR A 5 -19.02 0.50 -13.61
C TYR A 5 -19.24 0.24 -15.10
N PRO A 6 -19.68 1.24 -15.88
CA PRO A 6 -19.80 1.08 -17.31
C PRO A 6 -18.43 0.89 -17.97
N LYS A 7 -18.44 0.30 -19.15
CA LYS A 7 -17.31 0.28 -20.05
C LYS A 7 -17.37 1.53 -20.93
N LEU A 8 -16.22 2.05 -21.35
CA LEU A 8 -16.19 3.10 -22.36
C LEU A 8 -16.69 2.56 -23.71
N ASP A 9 -17.73 3.16 -24.26
CA ASP A 9 -18.43 2.73 -25.48
C ASP A 9 -18.50 3.83 -26.56
N HIS A 10 -17.92 5.00 -26.30
CA HIS A 10 -17.84 6.15 -27.20
C HIS A 10 -16.59 6.99 -26.94
N ASP A 11 -16.28 7.91 -27.85
CA ASP A 11 -15.20 8.88 -27.67
C ASP A 11 -15.52 9.83 -26.51
N ALA A 12 -14.50 10.20 -25.73
CA ALA A 12 -14.68 11.02 -24.54
C ALA A 12 -13.70 12.22 -24.51
N ARG A 13 -14.03 13.21 -23.69
CA ARG A 13 -13.14 14.32 -23.34
C ARG A 13 -13.20 14.54 -21.83
N CYS A 14 -12.08 14.97 -21.26
CA CYS A 14 -11.97 15.39 -19.85
C CYS A 14 -10.79 16.36 -19.66
N THR A 15 -10.78 17.06 -18.53
CA THR A 15 -9.60 17.84 -18.11
C THR A 15 -8.52 16.89 -17.56
N ALA A 16 -8.87 15.98 -16.67
CA ALA A 16 -7.94 15.00 -16.11
C ALA A 16 -8.38 13.57 -16.44
N LEU A 17 -7.50 12.82 -17.09
CA LEU A 17 -7.66 11.37 -17.29
C LEU A 17 -6.78 10.62 -16.31
N VAL A 18 -7.39 9.82 -15.45
CA VAL A 18 -6.71 8.91 -14.54
C VAL A 18 -6.77 7.49 -15.12
N VAL A 19 -5.62 6.90 -15.39
CA VAL A 19 -5.50 5.52 -15.88
C VAL A 19 -5.09 4.62 -14.72
N GLY A 20 -6.02 3.75 -14.32
CA GLY A 20 -5.88 2.82 -13.21
C GLY A 20 -6.97 3.00 -12.16
N GLY A 21 -7.74 1.94 -11.93
CA GLY A 21 -8.86 1.89 -11.00
C GLY A 21 -8.53 1.27 -9.63
N GLY A 22 -7.26 1.31 -9.23
CA GLY A 22 -6.82 0.95 -7.89
C GLY A 22 -6.96 2.10 -6.88
N ILE A 23 -6.52 1.86 -5.63
CA ILE A 23 -6.60 2.85 -4.54
C ILE A 23 -5.92 4.19 -4.92
N THR A 24 -4.75 4.14 -5.57
CA THR A 24 -4.02 5.33 -6.00
C THR A 24 -4.83 6.17 -6.99
N GLY A 25 -5.40 5.53 -8.03
CA GLY A 25 -6.24 6.22 -9.00
C GLY A 25 -7.53 6.77 -8.37
N ALA A 26 -8.10 6.06 -7.40
CA ALA A 26 -9.30 6.48 -6.69
C ALA A 26 -9.03 7.74 -5.84
N LEU A 27 -7.92 7.79 -5.10
CA LEU A 27 -7.51 8.97 -4.32
C LEU A 27 -7.24 10.18 -5.23
N CYS A 28 -6.49 10.00 -6.33
CA CYS A 28 -6.26 11.07 -7.30
C CYS A 28 -7.59 11.61 -7.88
N ALA A 29 -8.45 10.71 -8.33
CA ALA A 29 -9.73 11.09 -8.94
C ALA A 29 -10.65 11.81 -7.96
N GLN A 30 -10.69 11.38 -6.70
CA GLN A 30 -11.51 11.97 -5.66
C GLN A 30 -11.06 13.41 -5.35
N ILE A 31 -9.75 13.65 -5.25
CA ILE A 31 -9.18 14.99 -5.05
C ILE A 31 -9.54 15.90 -6.24
N PHE A 32 -9.41 15.43 -7.47
CA PHE A 32 -9.74 16.20 -8.66
C PHE A 32 -11.23 16.52 -8.73
N ALA A 33 -12.09 15.53 -8.50
CA ALA A 33 -13.53 15.71 -8.52
C ALA A 33 -14.00 16.71 -7.44
N LYS A 34 -13.46 16.64 -6.23
CA LYS A 34 -13.75 17.62 -5.16
C LYS A 34 -13.24 19.02 -5.46
N ALA A 35 -12.19 19.15 -6.25
CA ALA A 35 -11.70 20.44 -6.76
C ALA A 35 -12.51 20.98 -7.95
N GLY A 36 -13.57 20.29 -8.38
CA GLY A 36 -14.40 20.69 -9.51
C GLY A 36 -13.75 20.45 -10.88
N ILE A 37 -12.71 19.62 -10.95
CA ILE A 37 -12.02 19.26 -12.20
C ILE A 37 -12.80 18.13 -12.87
N ASP A 38 -13.11 18.28 -14.18
CA ASP A 38 -13.72 17.20 -14.99
C ASP A 38 -12.74 16.02 -15.10
N VAL A 39 -12.99 14.97 -14.31
CA VAL A 39 -12.17 13.79 -14.23
C VAL A 39 -12.86 12.57 -14.84
N LEU A 40 -12.10 11.84 -15.65
CA LEU A 40 -12.46 10.52 -16.16
C LEU A 40 -11.43 9.49 -15.64
N VAL A 41 -11.92 8.42 -15.06
CA VAL A 41 -11.10 7.26 -14.66
C VAL A 41 -11.37 6.12 -15.63
N ILE A 42 -10.30 5.46 -16.09
CA ILE A 42 -10.41 4.21 -16.85
C ILE A 42 -9.56 3.11 -16.22
N GLU A 43 -10.12 1.91 -16.14
CA GLU A 43 -9.48 0.72 -15.60
C GLU A 43 -9.51 -0.42 -16.63
N ALA A 44 -8.39 -1.10 -16.79
CA ALA A 44 -8.25 -2.18 -17.77
C ALA A 44 -9.07 -3.43 -17.44
N ALA A 45 -9.22 -3.72 -16.16
CA ALA A 45 -9.98 -4.85 -15.62
C ALA A 45 -11.21 -4.35 -14.83
N SER A 46 -11.52 -4.94 -13.71
CA SER A 46 -12.52 -4.42 -12.76
C SER A 46 -11.84 -3.52 -11.72
N ILE A 47 -12.58 -2.53 -11.24
CA ILE A 47 -12.12 -1.61 -10.21
C ILE A 47 -11.62 -2.38 -8.97
N GLY A 48 -10.46 -1.97 -8.44
CA GLY A 48 -9.88 -2.47 -7.20
C GLY A 48 -9.30 -3.89 -7.25
N THR A 49 -9.37 -4.60 -8.37
CA THR A 49 -8.97 -6.02 -8.46
C THR A 49 -7.47 -6.28 -8.67
N GLY A 50 -6.66 -5.24 -8.74
CA GLY A 50 -5.19 -5.35 -8.84
C GLY A 50 -4.52 -5.51 -7.46
N SER A 51 -3.39 -4.82 -7.25
CA SER A 51 -2.66 -4.81 -5.97
C SER A 51 -3.51 -4.34 -4.80
N THR A 52 -4.53 -3.52 -5.04
CA THR A 52 -5.45 -3.02 -4.03
C THR A 52 -6.16 -4.16 -3.28
N SER A 53 -6.75 -5.13 -3.99
CA SER A 53 -7.41 -6.27 -3.36
C SER A 53 -6.44 -7.27 -2.73
N ALA A 54 -5.17 -7.25 -3.11
CA ALA A 54 -4.13 -8.11 -2.56
C ALA A 54 -3.38 -7.48 -1.39
N SER A 55 -3.59 -6.18 -1.13
CA SER A 55 -2.94 -5.48 -0.03
C SER A 55 -3.45 -5.96 1.32
N THR A 56 -2.53 -6.14 2.26
CA THR A 56 -2.85 -6.42 3.66
C THR A 56 -3.20 -5.17 4.45
N ALA A 57 -3.03 -4.00 3.85
CA ALA A 57 -3.44 -2.69 4.33
C ALA A 57 -3.01 -2.36 5.78
N LEU A 58 -1.73 -2.48 6.04
CA LEU A 58 -1.08 -1.90 7.20
C LEU A 58 -0.72 -0.45 6.85
N LEU A 59 -1.50 0.50 7.31
CA LEU A 59 -1.23 1.92 7.09
C LEU A 59 -0.21 2.39 8.13
N GLN A 60 1.02 2.59 7.68
CA GLN A 60 2.17 2.97 8.50
C GLN A 60 2.86 4.19 7.89
N TYR A 61 3.42 5.08 8.72
CA TYR A 61 4.27 6.15 8.22
C TYR A 61 5.73 5.70 8.06
N GLU A 62 6.06 4.55 8.62
CA GLU A 62 7.36 3.92 8.46
C GLU A 62 7.51 3.39 7.03
N LEU A 63 8.55 3.83 6.35
CA LEU A 63 8.95 3.30 5.06
C LEU A 63 9.82 2.05 5.24
N ASP A 64 9.96 1.24 4.20
CA ASP A 64 10.85 0.05 4.21
C ASP A 64 12.29 0.41 4.57
N THR A 65 12.71 1.63 4.24
CA THR A 65 14.01 2.19 4.67
C THR A 65 13.82 3.00 5.95
N PRO A 66 14.40 2.61 7.09
CA PRO A 66 14.32 3.37 8.34
C PRO A 66 14.79 4.81 8.17
N LEU A 67 14.21 5.76 8.91
CA LEU A 67 14.45 7.20 8.75
C LEU A 67 15.94 7.56 8.82
N HIS A 68 16.68 6.98 9.79
CA HIS A 68 18.12 7.24 9.91
C HIS A 68 18.91 6.76 8.67
N ARG A 69 18.50 5.65 8.03
CA ARG A 69 19.12 5.15 6.80
C ARG A 69 18.68 5.93 5.56
N LEU A 70 17.41 6.33 5.54
CA LEU A 70 16.88 7.14 4.46
C LEU A 70 17.59 8.51 4.42
N ALA A 71 17.85 9.10 5.59
CA ALA A 71 18.61 10.34 5.71
C ALA A 71 20.03 10.25 5.12
N GLU A 72 20.70 9.08 5.26
CA GLU A 72 22.00 8.83 4.63
C GLU A 72 21.91 8.77 3.10
N ARG A 73 20.78 8.35 2.53
CA ARG A 73 20.58 8.18 1.08
C ARG A 73 20.15 9.45 0.37
N VAL A 74 19.16 10.14 0.91
CA VAL A 74 18.47 11.25 0.22
C VAL A 74 18.62 12.59 0.95
N GLY A 75 19.40 12.63 2.03
CA GLY A 75 19.53 13.78 2.92
C GLY A 75 18.42 13.86 3.97
N GLU A 76 18.78 14.39 5.16
CA GLU A 76 17.91 14.42 6.33
C GLU A 76 16.58 15.16 6.08
N ARG A 77 16.66 16.32 5.44
CA ARG A 77 15.45 17.13 5.13
C ARG A 77 14.43 16.36 4.28
N THR A 78 14.89 15.69 3.23
CA THR A 78 14.03 14.91 2.33
C THR A 78 13.45 13.70 3.07
N ALA A 79 14.27 12.96 3.81
CA ALA A 79 13.86 11.79 4.57
C ALA A 79 12.79 12.14 5.62
N VAL A 80 13.03 13.17 6.43
CA VAL A 80 12.09 13.64 7.45
C VAL A 80 10.79 14.10 6.82
N ARG A 81 10.85 14.87 5.73
CA ARG A 81 9.63 15.33 5.04
C ARG A 81 8.82 14.17 4.47
N SER A 82 9.48 13.14 3.94
CA SER A 82 8.79 11.93 3.44
C SER A 82 8.05 11.22 4.56
N TYR A 83 8.67 11.01 5.71
CA TYR A 83 8.03 10.42 6.89
C TYR A 83 6.85 11.27 7.41
N GLN A 84 7.00 12.59 7.44
CA GLN A 84 5.91 13.51 7.82
C GLN A 84 4.72 13.41 6.86
N LEU A 85 4.97 13.38 5.55
CA LEU A 85 3.92 13.22 4.55
C LEU A 85 3.17 11.89 4.69
N CYS A 86 3.88 10.80 4.99
CA CYS A 86 3.25 9.51 5.27
C CYS A 86 2.40 9.57 6.55
N ALA A 87 2.89 10.24 7.60
CA ALA A 87 2.13 10.42 8.84
C ALA A 87 0.89 11.30 8.65
N ASP A 88 0.99 12.38 7.87
CA ASP A 88 -0.14 13.24 7.51
C ASP A 88 -1.16 12.49 6.65
N ALA A 89 -0.68 11.62 5.73
CA ALA A 89 -1.54 10.80 4.87
C ALA A 89 -2.41 9.81 5.66
N ILE A 90 -1.89 9.24 6.75
CA ILE A 90 -2.70 8.39 7.64
C ILE A 90 -3.89 9.17 8.20
N ASP A 91 -3.66 10.40 8.68
CA ASP A 91 -4.74 11.23 9.21
C ASP A 91 -5.75 11.57 8.11
N GLY A 92 -5.29 12.00 6.94
CA GLY A 92 -6.16 12.32 5.82
C GLY A 92 -6.99 11.11 5.32
N ILE A 93 -6.39 9.91 5.28
CA ILE A 93 -7.12 8.68 4.93
C ILE A 93 -8.19 8.36 5.99
N MET A 94 -7.87 8.51 7.28
CA MET A 94 -8.82 8.23 8.36
C MET A 94 -9.98 9.23 8.39
N GLU A 95 -9.73 10.51 8.15
CA GLU A 95 -10.75 11.54 8.01
C GLU A 95 -11.65 11.24 6.80
N LEU A 96 -11.05 10.96 5.65
CA LEU A 96 -11.78 10.64 4.43
C LEU A 96 -12.61 9.35 4.56
N ALA A 97 -12.08 8.33 5.23
CA ALA A 97 -12.81 7.09 5.51
C ALA A 97 -14.03 7.33 6.42
N ALA A 98 -13.89 8.19 7.43
CA ALA A 98 -15.00 8.59 8.30
C ALA A 98 -16.09 9.34 7.51
N ASP A 99 -15.71 10.30 6.67
CA ASP A 99 -16.63 11.08 5.83
C ASP A 99 -17.40 10.18 4.83
N LEU A 100 -16.76 9.16 4.30
CA LEU A 100 -17.36 8.24 3.32
C LEU A 100 -18.13 7.07 3.95
N GLY A 101 -18.08 6.92 5.26
CA GLY A 101 -18.86 5.94 6.02
C GLY A 101 -18.34 4.51 5.97
N ALA A 102 -17.77 4.07 7.06
CA ALA A 102 -17.49 2.70 7.49
C ALA A 102 -16.76 1.78 6.50
N CYS A 103 -15.44 1.91 6.47
CA CYS A 103 -14.58 1.01 5.69
C CYS A 103 -13.74 0.10 6.58
N ASP A 104 -14.20 -0.24 7.76
CA ASP A 104 -13.41 -0.93 8.77
C ASP A 104 -12.07 -0.20 9.05
N ALA A 105 -12.07 1.13 8.86
CA ALA A 105 -10.92 1.98 9.11
C ALA A 105 -10.74 2.17 10.60
N VAL A 106 -9.62 1.72 11.13
CA VAL A 106 -9.34 1.75 12.58
C VAL A 106 -7.93 2.23 12.83
N ARG A 107 -7.77 3.19 13.76
CA ARG A 107 -6.45 3.61 14.20
C ARG A 107 -5.77 2.50 14.99
N ARG A 108 -4.47 2.33 14.76
CA ARG A 108 -3.63 1.31 15.37
C ARG A 108 -2.30 1.91 15.84
N ASN A 109 -1.59 1.14 16.65
CA ASN A 109 -0.16 1.32 16.87
C ASN A 109 0.60 0.42 15.89
N SER A 110 1.89 0.74 15.63
CA SER A 110 2.80 -0.08 14.84
C SER A 110 3.97 -0.53 15.71
N LEU A 111 4.20 -1.84 15.79
CA LEU A 111 5.30 -2.45 16.54
C LEU A 111 6.32 -3.04 15.58
N GLN A 112 7.50 -2.43 15.48
CA GLN A 112 8.65 -2.98 14.78
C GLN A 112 9.58 -3.70 15.77
N TYR A 113 9.66 -5.03 15.73
CA TYR A 113 10.56 -5.74 16.63
C TYR A 113 11.90 -6.08 15.99
N ALA A 114 12.97 -6.10 16.82
CA ALA A 114 14.29 -6.58 16.43
C ALA A 114 14.24 -8.09 16.17
N SER A 115 14.53 -8.53 14.96
CA SER A 115 14.57 -9.96 14.59
C SER A 115 15.69 -10.68 15.34
N VAL A 116 16.84 -10.01 15.49
CA VAL A 116 18.03 -10.50 16.19
C VAL A 116 18.65 -9.39 17.06
N ARG A 117 19.54 -9.78 18.02
CA ARG A 117 20.17 -8.81 18.94
C ARG A 117 20.94 -7.68 18.27
N LYS A 118 21.58 -7.95 17.15
CA LYS A 118 22.37 -6.93 16.42
C LYS A 118 21.51 -5.78 15.89
N ASP A 119 20.21 -6.00 15.71
CA ASP A 119 19.29 -4.99 15.17
C ASP A 119 18.88 -3.95 16.23
N VAL A 120 19.10 -4.23 17.52
CA VAL A 120 18.74 -3.32 18.63
C VAL A 120 19.38 -1.94 18.44
N ARG A 121 20.65 -1.90 18.03
CA ARG A 121 21.35 -0.63 17.80
C ARG A 121 20.69 0.20 16.69
N SER A 122 20.20 -0.45 15.65
CA SER A 122 19.48 0.24 14.56
C SER A 122 18.15 0.83 15.06
N LEU A 123 17.43 0.10 15.91
CA LEU A 123 16.18 0.61 16.52
C LEU A 123 16.43 1.78 17.48
N GLU A 124 17.56 1.77 18.23
CA GLU A 124 17.95 2.91 19.07
C GLU A 124 18.24 4.17 18.26
N LEU A 125 18.97 4.04 17.14
CA LEU A 125 19.24 5.15 16.23
C LEU A 125 17.95 5.66 15.58
N GLU A 126 17.09 4.76 15.16
CA GLU A 126 15.78 5.09 14.59
C GLU A 126 14.90 5.83 15.58
N LYS A 127 14.83 5.35 16.86
CA LYS A 127 14.13 6.07 17.92
C LYS A 127 14.65 7.48 18.09
N ALA A 128 15.98 7.63 18.21
CA ALA A 128 16.60 8.93 18.43
C ALA A 128 16.25 9.90 17.28
N MET A 129 16.39 9.44 16.03
CA MET A 129 16.09 10.23 14.84
C MET A 129 14.61 10.63 14.79
N ARG A 130 13.69 9.70 14.99
CA ARG A 130 12.26 9.97 15.00
C ARG A 130 11.86 10.95 16.10
N THR A 131 12.36 10.75 17.32
CA THR A 131 12.05 11.63 18.46
C THR A 131 12.57 13.06 18.22
N THR A 132 13.77 13.20 17.65
CA THR A 132 14.34 14.53 17.29
C THR A 132 13.43 15.29 16.31
N HIS A 133 12.73 14.57 15.44
CA HIS A 133 11.85 15.17 14.44
C HIS A 133 10.34 15.12 14.80
N GLY A 134 10.02 14.90 16.07
CA GLY A 134 8.67 15.01 16.60
C GLY A 134 7.76 13.80 16.39
N PHE A 135 8.31 12.65 16.00
CA PHE A 135 7.53 11.41 15.94
C PHE A 135 7.49 10.75 17.33
N GLU A 136 6.29 10.42 17.78
CA GLU A 136 6.07 9.73 19.06
C GLU A 136 6.35 8.23 18.91
N VAL A 137 7.42 7.78 19.54
CA VAL A 137 7.85 6.36 19.50
C VAL A 137 8.46 5.94 20.83
N ASP A 138 8.13 4.74 21.26
CA ASP A 138 8.71 4.09 22.44
C ASP A 138 9.64 2.96 22.06
N LEU A 139 10.77 2.83 22.75
CA LEU A 139 11.63 1.66 22.65
C LEU A 139 11.31 0.69 23.79
N LEU A 140 10.71 -0.42 23.47
CA LEU A 140 10.29 -1.44 24.41
C LEU A 140 11.40 -2.46 24.67
N ARG A 141 11.55 -2.82 25.94
CA ARG A 141 12.45 -3.89 26.41
C ARG A 141 11.76 -5.26 26.30
N PRO A 142 12.53 -6.37 26.37
CA PRO A 142 11.97 -7.73 26.23
C PRO A 142 10.85 -8.07 27.23
N SER A 143 10.88 -7.52 28.45
CA SER A 143 9.82 -7.70 29.44
C SER A 143 8.52 -7.02 29.02
N GLU A 144 8.63 -5.78 28.56
CA GLU A 144 7.49 -4.98 28.11
C GLU A 144 6.84 -5.57 26.84
N ILE A 145 7.66 -6.10 25.92
CA ILE A 145 7.18 -6.83 24.74
C ILE A 145 6.40 -8.08 25.18
N LYS A 146 6.95 -8.86 26.13
CA LYS A 146 6.27 -10.08 26.63
C LYS A 146 4.95 -9.75 27.31
N GLU A 147 4.91 -8.72 28.13
CA GLU A 147 3.72 -8.30 28.86
C GLU A 147 2.61 -7.82 27.91
N ARG A 148 2.96 -6.96 26.94
CA ARG A 148 1.99 -6.28 26.05
C ARG A 148 1.61 -7.10 24.82
N PHE A 149 2.50 -7.97 24.33
CA PHE A 149 2.33 -8.65 23.03
C PHE A 149 2.44 -10.18 23.11
N GLY A 150 2.71 -10.75 24.28
CA GLY A 150 2.74 -12.19 24.47
C GLY A 150 4.03 -12.90 24.01
N PHE A 151 4.91 -12.26 23.26
CA PHE A 151 6.16 -12.86 22.79
C PHE A 151 7.40 -12.09 23.29
N ARG A 152 8.59 -12.70 23.14
CA ARG A 152 9.86 -12.07 23.53
C ARG A 152 10.73 -11.79 22.31
N LYS A 153 11.23 -10.55 22.22
CA LYS A 153 12.23 -10.12 21.24
C LYS A 153 13.26 -9.22 21.93
N PRO A 154 14.46 -9.02 21.34
CA PRO A 154 15.54 -8.23 21.96
C PRO A 154 15.16 -6.77 22.26
N ALA A 155 14.37 -6.15 21.39
CA ALA A 155 13.79 -4.82 21.54
C ALA A 155 12.66 -4.65 20.51
N ALA A 156 11.83 -3.62 20.68
CA ALA A 156 10.88 -3.18 19.64
C ALA A 156 10.67 -1.68 19.73
N LEU A 157 10.39 -1.04 18.58
CA LEU A 157 9.83 0.31 18.51
C LEU A 157 8.32 0.23 18.42
N LEU A 158 7.63 0.98 19.26
CA LEU A 158 6.20 1.16 19.22
C LEU A 158 5.88 2.58 18.76
N SER A 159 5.31 2.70 17.58
CA SER A 159 4.81 3.96 17.04
C SER A 159 3.32 4.11 17.34
N HIS A 160 2.90 5.31 17.75
CA HIS A 160 1.52 5.56 18.15
C HIS A 160 0.62 6.03 17.01
N LYS A 161 1.14 6.13 15.80
CA LYS A 161 0.41 6.54 14.61
C LYS A 161 0.49 5.48 13.52
N ALA A 162 -0.57 4.72 13.40
CA ALA A 162 -0.81 3.75 12.33
C ALA A 162 -2.33 3.57 12.16
N ALA A 163 -2.74 2.84 11.13
CA ALA A 163 -4.14 2.47 10.93
C ALA A 163 -4.25 1.18 10.10
N GLU A 164 -5.44 0.65 10.04
CA GLU A 164 -5.84 -0.40 9.09
C GLU A 164 -7.14 -0.02 8.39
N ILE A 165 -7.34 -0.51 7.20
CA ILE A 165 -8.53 -0.28 6.39
C ILE A 165 -8.78 -1.47 5.47
N ASP A 166 -10.02 -1.66 4.99
CA ASP A 166 -10.28 -2.49 3.83
C ASP A 166 -10.02 -1.67 2.54
N PRO A 167 -8.89 -1.87 1.85
CA PRO A 167 -8.51 -1.02 0.73
C PRO A 167 -9.40 -1.22 -0.49
N TYR A 168 -10.00 -2.40 -0.64
CA TYR A 168 -10.92 -2.70 -1.73
C TYR A 168 -12.24 -1.96 -1.57
N ARG A 169 -12.86 -2.05 -0.39
CA ARG A 169 -14.10 -1.33 -0.05
C ARG A 169 -13.88 0.18 -0.11
N PHE A 170 -12.77 0.66 0.46
CA PHE A 170 -12.44 2.09 0.44
C PHE A 170 -12.27 2.62 -0.98
N THR A 171 -11.62 1.89 -1.89
CA THR A 171 -11.52 2.25 -3.30
C THR A 171 -12.89 2.43 -3.94
N HIS A 172 -13.82 1.53 -3.67
CA HIS A 172 -15.18 1.66 -4.18
C HIS A 172 -15.94 2.85 -3.60
N LEU A 173 -15.78 3.16 -2.31
CA LEU A 173 -16.38 4.34 -1.68
C LEU A 173 -15.84 5.64 -2.28
N LEU A 174 -14.53 5.73 -2.52
CA LEU A 174 -13.89 6.85 -3.21
C LEU A 174 -14.49 7.06 -4.60
N PHE A 175 -14.64 6.00 -5.39
CA PHE A 175 -15.25 6.12 -6.71
C PHE A 175 -16.74 6.45 -6.68
N GLN A 176 -17.47 6.00 -5.66
CA GLN A 176 -18.86 6.44 -5.47
C GLN A 176 -18.93 7.94 -5.17
N ASP A 177 -17.98 8.49 -4.40
CA ASP A 177 -17.87 9.92 -4.14
C ASP A 177 -17.51 10.70 -5.43
N VAL A 178 -16.58 10.18 -6.23
CA VAL A 178 -16.24 10.73 -7.56
C VAL A 178 -17.47 10.83 -8.45
N LEU A 179 -18.29 9.78 -8.51
CA LEU A 179 -19.51 9.77 -9.30
C LEU A 179 -20.55 10.79 -8.80
N LYS A 180 -20.71 10.93 -7.48
CA LYS A 180 -21.62 11.91 -6.86
C LYS A 180 -21.22 13.36 -7.16
N THR A 181 -19.93 13.62 -7.33
CA THR A 181 -19.38 14.95 -7.62
C THR A 181 -19.24 15.23 -9.12
N GLY A 182 -19.78 14.37 -9.99
CA GLY A 182 -19.83 14.57 -11.43
C GLY A 182 -18.66 13.98 -12.21
N GLY A 183 -17.70 13.32 -11.54
CA GLY A 183 -16.65 12.57 -12.22
C GLY A 183 -17.19 11.30 -12.87
N ARG A 184 -16.40 10.71 -13.76
CA ARG A 184 -16.78 9.51 -14.53
C ARG A 184 -15.79 8.37 -14.25
N VAL A 185 -16.31 7.16 -14.10
CA VAL A 185 -15.50 5.96 -13.84
C VAL A 185 -15.92 4.86 -14.79
N MET A 186 -14.98 4.35 -15.58
CA MET A 186 -15.17 3.29 -16.56
C MET A 186 -14.22 2.14 -16.27
N ASP A 187 -14.72 0.93 -16.19
CA ASP A 187 -13.89 -0.26 -16.07
C ASP A 187 -13.80 -1.05 -17.39
N ARG A 188 -13.03 -2.15 -17.43
CA ARG A 188 -12.85 -2.98 -18.63
C ARG A 188 -12.48 -2.18 -19.87
N THR A 189 -11.75 -1.07 -19.67
CA THR A 189 -11.31 -0.13 -20.67
C THR A 189 -9.79 0.01 -20.60
N ARG A 190 -9.09 -0.81 -21.38
CA ARG A 190 -7.61 -0.83 -21.41
C ARG A 190 -7.07 0.19 -22.39
N VAL A 191 -6.05 0.93 -21.98
CA VAL A 191 -5.28 1.81 -22.84
C VAL A 191 -4.44 0.97 -23.83
N LYS A 192 -4.58 1.24 -25.12
CA LYS A 192 -3.75 0.70 -26.20
C LYS A 192 -2.52 1.58 -26.42
N SER A 193 -2.70 2.89 -26.51
CA SER A 193 -1.64 3.87 -26.72
C SER A 193 -2.07 5.26 -26.27
N PHE A 194 -1.11 6.13 -26.06
CA PHE A 194 -1.36 7.55 -25.87
C PHE A 194 -0.28 8.38 -26.57
N THR A 195 -0.64 9.57 -27.00
CA THR A 195 0.26 10.56 -27.58
C THR A 195 -0.01 11.93 -26.98
N ARG A 196 1.03 12.73 -26.85
CA ARG A 196 0.95 14.12 -26.42
C ARG A 196 0.90 15.03 -27.65
N ASN A 197 0.06 16.07 -27.58
CA ASN A 197 -0.06 17.12 -28.57
C ASN A 197 -0.16 18.50 -27.89
N ASP A 198 -0.33 19.59 -28.66
CA ASP A 198 -0.40 20.95 -28.13
C ASP A 198 -1.61 21.22 -27.22
N LYS A 199 -2.64 20.37 -27.28
CA LYS A 199 -3.88 20.47 -26.48
C LYS A 199 -3.91 19.51 -25.28
N GLY A 200 -2.85 18.75 -25.04
CA GLY A 200 -2.76 17.74 -23.99
C GLY A 200 -2.45 16.34 -24.54
N PHE A 201 -3.34 15.40 -24.30
CA PHE A 201 -3.16 13.98 -24.64
C PHE A 201 -4.32 13.45 -25.46
N GLU A 202 -4.02 12.61 -26.44
CA GLU A 202 -4.95 11.70 -27.08
C GLU A 202 -4.64 10.28 -26.63
N VAL A 203 -5.60 9.63 -25.99
CA VAL A 203 -5.49 8.25 -25.49
C VAL A 203 -6.44 7.36 -26.28
N ILE A 204 -5.96 6.24 -26.78
CA ILE A 204 -6.73 5.26 -27.54
C ILE A 204 -6.94 4.01 -26.71
N SER A 205 -8.18 3.59 -26.54
CA SER A 205 -8.52 2.32 -25.89
C SER A 205 -8.29 1.12 -26.84
N GLU A 206 -8.19 -0.10 -26.28
CA GLU A 206 -8.12 -1.31 -27.11
C GLU A 206 -9.33 -1.50 -28.02
N GLN A 207 -10.49 -0.93 -27.66
CA GLN A 207 -11.72 -0.95 -28.44
C GLN A 207 -11.75 0.10 -29.54
N GLY A 208 -10.74 0.99 -29.60
CA GLY A 208 -10.60 2.03 -30.60
C GLY A 208 -11.23 3.37 -30.24
N HIS A 209 -11.86 3.51 -29.07
CA HIS A 209 -12.40 4.81 -28.61
C HIS A 209 -11.27 5.76 -28.25
N ARG A 210 -11.47 7.05 -28.58
CA ARG A 210 -10.53 8.14 -28.32
C ARG A 210 -10.93 8.91 -27.08
N ILE A 211 -9.95 9.23 -26.25
CA ILE A 211 -10.11 10.11 -25.09
C ILE A 211 -9.16 11.28 -25.24
N ALA A 212 -9.72 12.50 -25.34
CA ALA A 212 -8.94 13.73 -25.31
C ALA A 212 -8.87 14.26 -23.88
N ALA A 213 -7.66 14.44 -23.33
CA ALA A 213 -7.43 14.91 -21.97
C ALA A 213 -6.37 16.02 -21.93
N GLU A 214 -6.52 17.02 -21.06
CA GLU A 214 -5.50 18.05 -20.87
C GLU A 214 -4.35 17.51 -20.01
N HIS A 215 -4.66 16.67 -19.03
CA HIS A 215 -3.72 16.01 -18.14
C HIS A 215 -3.93 14.49 -18.13
N LEU A 216 -2.82 13.75 -18.14
CA LEU A 216 -2.82 12.30 -18.08
C LEU A 216 -2.08 11.86 -16.80
N ILE A 217 -2.77 11.10 -15.95
CA ILE A 217 -2.25 10.54 -14.69
C ILE A 217 -2.21 9.01 -14.80
N MET A 218 -1.01 8.47 -14.78
CA MET A 218 -0.75 7.03 -14.86
C MET A 218 -0.65 6.46 -13.45
N ALA A 219 -1.76 5.91 -12.94
CA ALA A 219 -1.87 5.24 -11.65
C ALA A 219 -2.01 3.71 -11.83
N THR A 220 -1.26 3.16 -12.79
CA THR A 220 -1.37 1.77 -13.26
C THR A 220 -0.56 0.77 -12.42
N GLY A 221 -0.14 1.19 -11.22
CA GLY A 221 0.66 0.35 -10.32
C GLY A 221 1.92 -0.17 -11.03
N TYR A 222 2.22 -1.46 -10.87
CA TYR A 222 3.45 -2.04 -11.44
C TYR A 222 3.43 -2.20 -12.97
N GLU A 223 2.28 -2.03 -13.64
CA GLU A 223 2.21 -1.97 -15.10
C GLU A 223 2.78 -0.66 -15.67
N SER A 224 2.96 0.38 -14.85
CA SER A 224 3.59 1.66 -15.23
C SER A 224 4.98 1.49 -15.84
N GLN A 225 5.71 0.44 -15.46
CA GLN A 225 7.03 0.12 -16.04
C GLN A 225 7.00 -0.13 -17.55
N ARG A 226 5.84 -0.40 -18.14
CA ARG A 226 5.69 -0.55 -19.61
C ARG A 226 5.86 0.78 -20.35
N TYR A 227 5.72 1.88 -19.65
CA TYR A 227 5.72 3.23 -20.21
C TYR A 227 6.97 4.03 -19.83
N LEU A 228 7.76 3.55 -18.87
CA LEU A 228 8.96 4.23 -18.39
C LEU A 228 10.20 3.38 -18.69
N ASP A 229 11.13 3.94 -19.46
CA ASP A 229 12.28 3.21 -19.97
C ASP A 229 13.30 2.80 -18.89
N GLU A 230 13.38 3.51 -17.76
CA GLU A 230 14.33 3.23 -16.66
C GLU A 230 13.75 3.66 -15.32
N ALA A 231 12.66 3.05 -14.90
CA ALA A 231 12.01 3.46 -13.64
C ALA A 231 12.81 3.13 -12.37
N GLY A 232 13.92 2.39 -12.48
CA GLY A 232 14.74 1.99 -11.31
C GLY A 232 13.94 1.24 -10.25
N ILE A 233 12.88 0.53 -10.66
CA ILE A 233 11.99 -0.21 -9.77
C ILE A 233 12.26 -1.69 -9.90
N GLU A 234 12.65 -2.34 -8.81
CA GLU A 234 12.81 -3.78 -8.72
C GLU A 234 11.50 -4.42 -8.27
N LEU A 235 10.99 -5.38 -9.04
CA LEU A 235 9.76 -6.09 -8.70
C LEU A 235 10.04 -7.38 -7.95
N HIS A 236 9.32 -7.55 -6.84
CA HIS A 236 9.37 -8.70 -5.95
C HIS A 236 8.03 -9.40 -5.89
N SER A 237 8.05 -10.73 -5.69
CA SER A 237 6.87 -11.52 -5.37
C SER A 237 6.72 -11.62 -3.86
N THR A 238 5.53 -11.39 -3.33
CA THR A 238 5.21 -11.49 -1.91
C THR A 238 4.07 -12.46 -1.67
N TYR A 239 3.91 -12.92 -0.44
CA TYR A 239 2.93 -13.93 -0.05
C TYR A 239 2.22 -13.48 1.22
N ALA A 240 0.92 -13.68 1.25
CA ALA A 240 0.11 -13.37 2.40
C ALA A 240 -0.99 -14.41 2.61
N MET A 241 -1.52 -14.46 3.80
CA MET A 241 -2.66 -15.31 4.15
C MET A 241 -3.47 -14.69 5.27
N ALA A 242 -4.73 -15.12 5.36
CA ALA A 242 -5.63 -14.83 6.45
C ALA A 242 -6.02 -16.13 7.17
N SER A 243 -6.08 -16.09 8.49
CA SER A 243 -6.60 -17.19 9.29
C SER A 243 -8.11 -17.33 9.16
N GLN A 244 -8.67 -18.47 9.59
CA GLN A 244 -10.05 -18.54 10.04
C GLN A 244 -10.27 -17.51 11.16
N ARG A 245 -11.54 -17.17 11.42
CA ARG A 245 -11.88 -16.36 12.59
C ARG A 245 -11.45 -17.09 13.84
N MET A 246 -10.82 -16.36 14.75
CA MET A 246 -10.27 -16.89 15.98
C MET A 246 -10.44 -15.87 17.10
N GLU A 247 -10.56 -16.35 18.31
CA GLU A 247 -10.49 -15.49 19.48
C GLU A 247 -9.01 -15.11 19.70
N ILE A 248 -8.70 -13.83 19.57
CA ILE A 248 -7.36 -13.31 19.81
C ILE A 248 -7.30 -12.97 21.30
N ALA A 249 -6.84 -13.96 22.07
CA ALA A 249 -6.63 -13.77 23.49
C ALA A 249 -5.52 -12.74 23.77
N GLU A 250 -5.72 -11.93 24.78
CA GLU A 250 -4.67 -11.11 25.37
C GLU A 250 -3.39 -11.95 25.67
N PRO A 251 -2.17 -11.41 25.49
CA PRO A 251 -1.91 -10.02 25.12
C PRO A 251 -1.52 -9.83 23.64
N TRP A 252 -2.27 -9.02 22.93
CA TRP A 252 -1.87 -8.39 21.69
C TRP A 252 -2.34 -6.93 21.78
N ASP A 253 -1.46 -6.08 22.33
CA ASP A 253 -1.81 -4.72 22.73
C ASP A 253 -2.53 -3.94 21.63
N ARG A 254 -3.82 -3.67 21.88
CA ARG A 254 -4.71 -2.88 21.02
C ARG A 254 -4.71 -3.29 19.56
N ASN A 255 -4.51 -4.56 19.28
CA ASN A 255 -4.43 -5.07 17.90
C ASN A 255 -3.41 -4.30 17.05
N ALA A 256 -2.26 -3.98 17.61
CA ALA A 256 -1.20 -3.25 16.90
C ALA A 256 -0.75 -4.00 15.63
N LEU A 257 -0.38 -3.23 14.63
CA LEU A 257 0.34 -3.76 13.46
C LEU A 257 1.71 -4.25 13.95
N ILE A 258 2.13 -5.45 13.57
CA ILE A 258 3.41 -6.03 14.00
C ILE A 258 4.25 -6.35 12.77
N TRP A 259 5.52 -5.96 12.79
CA TRP A 259 6.48 -6.27 11.75
C TRP A 259 7.91 -6.35 12.30
N GLU A 260 8.86 -6.79 11.50
CA GLU A 260 10.21 -7.06 11.98
C GLU A 260 11.30 -6.33 11.20
N THR A 261 12.52 -6.30 11.77
CA THR A 261 13.69 -5.68 11.14
C THR A 261 14.38 -6.56 10.09
N ALA A 262 14.02 -7.83 9.96
CA ALA A 262 14.61 -8.70 8.94
C ALA A 262 14.25 -8.25 7.52
N THR A 263 15.07 -8.63 6.53
CA THR A 263 14.76 -8.45 5.11
C THR A 263 14.93 -9.77 4.39
N PRO A 264 13.89 -10.32 3.75
CA PRO A 264 12.50 -9.84 3.76
C PRO A 264 11.84 -9.96 5.13
N TYR A 265 11.01 -9.01 5.50
CA TYR A 265 10.35 -8.98 6.80
C TYR A 265 9.02 -9.72 6.82
N LEU A 266 8.63 -10.17 8.01
CA LEU A 266 7.28 -10.61 8.32
C LEU A 266 6.48 -9.43 8.86
N TYR A 267 5.20 -9.39 8.50
CA TYR A 267 4.24 -8.44 9.04
C TYR A 267 2.93 -9.13 9.37
N LEU A 268 2.24 -8.64 10.40
CA LEU A 268 1.00 -9.21 10.91
C LEU A 268 0.05 -8.10 11.33
N ARG A 269 -1.24 -8.33 11.19
CA ARG A 269 -2.29 -7.56 11.85
C ARG A 269 -3.53 -8.42 12.13
N THR A 270 -4.37 -7.94 13.00
CA THR A 270 -5.71 -8.48 13.19
C THR A 270 -6.69 -7.82 12.23
N THR A 271 -7.87 -8.39 12.08
CA THR A 271 -9.00 -7.78 11.38
C THR A 271 -10.18 -7.58 12.33
N PRO A 272 -11.09 -6.62 12.06
CA PRO A 272 -12.26 -6.40 12.91
C PRO A 272 -13.16 -7.62 13.08
N ASP A 273 -13.16 -8.55 12.12
CA ASP A 273 -13.93 -9.79 12.18
C ASP A 273 -13.19 -10.96 12.85
N GLY A 274 -12.06 -10.70 13.53
CA GLY A 274 -11.36 -11.69 14.34
C GLY A 274 -10.45 -12.64 13.56
N ARG A 275 -9.85 -12.18 12.46
CA ARG A 275 -8.80 -12.92 11.74
C ARG A 275 -7.43 -12.35 12.02
N VAL A 276 -6.40 -13.13 11.74
CA VAL A 276 -5.03 -12.65 11.64
C VAL A 276 -4.60 -12.70 10.19
N LEU A 277 -4.11 -11.58 9.69
CA LEU A 277 -3.37 -11.49 8.43
C LEU A 277 -1.88 -11.60 8.73
N ILE A 278 -1.16 -12.38 7.93
CA ILE A 278 0.31 -12.46 7.98
C ILE A 278 0.86 -12.51 6.57
N GLY A 279 1.94 -11.77 6.33
CA GLY A 279 2.62 -11.77 5.04
C GLY A 279 4.13 -11.62 5.15
N GLY A 280 4.80 -11.69 3.98
CA GLY A 280 6.25 -11.62 3.85
C GLY A 280 6.83 -12.78 3.05
N LEU A 281 8.07 -13.18 3.40
CA LEU A 281 8.83 -14.23 2.70
C LEU A 281 9.05 -13.93 1.21
N ASP A 282 9.30 -12.67 0.89
CA ASP A 282 9.43 -12.14 -0.46
C ASP A 282 10.53 -12.82 -1.26
N GLU A 283 10.38 -12.78 -2.58
CA GLU A 283 11.33 -13.35 -3.53
C GLU A 283 11.70 -12.32 -4.60
N PRO A 284 12.98 -12.19 -4.98
CA PRO A 284 13.44 -11.17 -5.93
C PRO A 284 13.13 -11.55 -7.39
N PHE A 285 11.88 -11.80 -7.71
CA PHE A 285 11.40 -12.03 -9.06
C PHE A 285 9.93 -11.66 -9.22
N ARG A 286 9.48 -11.41 -10.46
CA ARG A 286 8.10 -11.02 -10.80
C ARG A 286 7.29 -12.07 -11.59
N ASP A 287 7.88 -13.22 -11.94
CA ASP A 287 7.20 -14.26 -12.75
C ASP A 287 5.97 -14.82 -12.03
N PRO A 288 4.74 -14.57 -12.52
CA PRO A 288 3.52 -15.03 -11.87
C PRO A 288 3.45 -16.55 -11.76
N LYS A 289 3.89 -17.29 -12.79
CA LYS A 289 3.83 -18.76 -12.80
C LYS A 289 4.75 -19.35 -11.74
N ARG A 290 5.94 -18.78 -11.59
CA ARG A 290 6.89 -19.19 -10.54
C ARG A 290 6.36 -18.80 -9.15
N ARG A 291 5.83 -17.61 -9.03
CA ARG A 291 5.23 -17.09 -7.78
C ARG A 291 4.10 -17.99 -7.30
N ASP A 292 3.14 -18.28 -8.17
CA ASP A 292 1.94 -19.05 -7.81
C ASP A 292 2.29 -20.49 -7.42
N LYS A 293 3.29 -21.12 -8.05
CA LYS A 293 3.81 -22.45 -7.67
C LYS A 293 4.41 -22.49 -6.27
N LEU A 294 4.84 -21.37 -5.72
CA LEU A 294 5.42 -21.30 -4.38
C LEU A 294 4.38 -21.09 -3.27
N LEU A 295 3.15 -20.73 -3.59
CA LEU A 295 2.13 -20.31 -2.65
C LEU A 295 1.95 -21.30 -1.49
N ASP A 296 1.70 -22.57 -1.76
CA ASP A 296 1.49 -23.59 -0.72
C ASP A 296 2.71 -23.75 0.22
N ARG A 297 3.92 -23.70 -0.32
CA ARG A 297 5.14 -23.78 0.47
C ARG A 297 5.31 -22.54 1.35
N LYS A 298 5.01 -21.36 0.81
CA LYS A 298 5.10 -20.09 1.53
C LYS A 298 4.03 -20.00 2.61
N THR A 299 2.80 -20.44 2.34
CA THR A 299 1.72 -20.53 3.32
C THR A 299 2.16 -21.37 4.54
N ARG A 300 2.70 -22.58 4.32
CA ARG A 300 3.22 -23.39 5.44
C ARG A 300 4.33 -22.71 6.24
N LYS A 301 5.24 -21.98 5.57
CA LYS A 301 6.30 -21.23 6.26
C LYS A 301 5.75 -20.04 7.06
N LEU A 302 4.73 -19.35 6.56
CA LEU A 302 4.08 -18.25 7.28
C LEU A 302 3.37 -18.77 8.54
N VAL A 303 2.68 -19.93 8.47
CA VAL A 303 2.11 -20.59 9.66
C VAL A 303 3.19 -20.90 10.69
N GLN A 304 4.32 -21.47 10.25
CA GLN A 304 5.45 -21.75 11.16
C GLN A 304 6.03 -20.47 11.78
N ALA A 305 6.10 -19.38 11.01
CA ALA A 305 6.57 -18.10 11.49
C ALA A 305 5.61 -17.49 12.52
N PHE A 306 4.30 -17.60 12.29
CA PHE A 306 3.29 -17.20 13.27
C PHE A 306 3.44 -17.95 14.58
N HIS A 307 3.52 -19.28 14.56
CA HIS A 307 3.65 -20.08 15.78
C HIS A 307 5.00 -19.89 16.53
N LYS A 308 6.04 -19.37 15.86
CA LYS A 308 7.27 -18.95 16.56
C LYS A 308 7.06 -17.69 17.41
N LEU A 309 6.12 -16.82 17.05
CA LEU A 309 5.76 -15.64 17.85
C LEU A 309 4.67 -15.98 18.87
N PHE A 310 3.66 -16.73 18.46
CA PHE A 310 2.45 -17.03 19.21
C PHE A 310 2.22 -18.57 19.27
N PRO A 311 3.02 -19.33 20.04
CA PRO A 311 2.93 -20.80 20.06
C PRO A 311 1.58 -21.32 20.58
N GLU A 312 0.91 -20.56 21.45
CA GLU A 312 -0.34 -20.95 22.08
C GLU A 312 -1.59 -20.56 21.28
N LEU A 313 -1.44 -19.68 20.30
CA LEU A 313 -2.59 -19.26 19.48
C LEU A 313 -2.81 -20.22 18.31
N PRO A 314 -4.02 -20.74 18.11
CA PRO A 314 -4.33 -21.54 16.93
C PRO A 314 -4.24 -20.67 15.67
N PHE A 315 -3.72 -21.22 14.59
CA PHE A 315 -3.71 -20.55 13.30
C PHE A 315 -4.02 -21.53 12.19
N THR A 316 -5.24 -21.48 11.67
CA THR A 316 -5.67 -22.26 10.51
C THR A 316 -5.83 -21.31 9.31
N PRO A 317 -5.03 -21.46 8.24
CA PRO A 317 -5.23 -20.66 7.04
C PRO A 317 -6.60 -20.90 6.42
N GLU A 318 -7.28 -19.81 6.05
CA GLU A 318 -8.54 -19.87 5.28
C GLU A 318 -8.33 -19.31 3.87
N TYR A 319 -7.60 -18.22 3.76
CA TYR A 319 -7.24 -17.60 2.48
C TYR A 319 -5.73 -17.48 2.38
N SER A 320 -5.21 -17.75 1.20
CA SER A 320 -3.79 -17.53 0.88
C SER A 320 -3.69 -16.94 -0.52
N TRP A 321 -2.85 -15.94 -0.67
CA TRP A 321 -2.62 -15.27 -1.96
C TRP A 321 -1.17 -14.83 -2.10
N CYS A 322 -0.85 -14.37 -3.28
CA CYS A 322 0.44 -13.78 -3.57
C CYS A 322 0.25 -12.49 -4.36
N GLY A 323 1.18 -11.59 -4.22
CA GLY A 323 1.20 -10.29 -4.88
C GLY A 323 2.55 -9.98 -5.49
N THR A 324 2.61 -8.81 -6.11
CA THR A 324 3.85 -8.21 -6.59
C THR A 324 3.93 -6.81 -6.03
N PHE A 325 5.09 -6.42 -5.53
CA PHE A 325 5.38 -5.04 -5.16
C PHE A 325 6.71 -4.59 -5.77
N GLY A 326 6.99 -3.29 -5.76
CA GLY A 326 8.19 -2.71 -6.33
C GLY A 326 8.90 -1.82 -5.35
N GLY A 327 10.20 -2.03 -5.20
CA GLY A 327 11.11 -1.14 -4.49
C GLY A 327 11.84 -0.20 -5.44
N THR A 328 12.02 1.05 -5.04
CA THR A 328 12.84 2.04 -5.74
C THR A 328 14.26 2.06 -5.19
N VAL A 329 15.21 2.56 -5.97
CA VAL A 329 16.62 2.61 -5.57
C VAL A 329 16.84 3.49 -4.33
N ASP A 330 16.13 4.59 -4.22
CA ASP A 330 16.21 5.53 -3.09
C ASP A 330 15.28 5.17 -1.92
N GLY A 331 14.32 4.26 -2.13
CA GLY A 331 13.32 3.85 -1.13
C GLY A 331 12.11 4.79 -1.04
N LEU A 332 11.95 5.71 -2.00
CA LEU A 332 10.84 6.64 -2.08
C LEU A 332 9.94 6.33 -3.28
N PRO A 333 8.64 6.65 -3.23
CA PRO A 333 7.77 6.53 -4.39
C PRO A 333 8.15 7.54 -5.48
N PHE A 334 7.94 7.17 -6.74
CA PHE A 334 8.03 8.09 -7.85
C PHE A 334 6.66 8.73 -8.08
N ILE A 335 6.57 10.03 -7.79
CA ILE A 335 5.36 10.82 -8.01
C ILE A 335 5.79 12.09 -8.73
N ASP A 336 5.83 12.04 -10.06
CA ASP A 336 6.31 13.16 -10.87
C ASP A 336 5.81 13.05 -12.30
N ARG A 337 6.09 14.10 -13.08
CA ARG A 337 5.82 14.18 -14.50
C ARG A 337 6.99 13.62 -15.29
N ASP A 338 6.75 12.58 -16.07
CA ASP A 338 7.77 12.04 -16.95
C ASP A 338 8.14 13.04 -18.06
N PRO A 339 9.41 13.44 -18.20
CA PRO A 339 9.84 14.43 -19.19
C PRO A 339 9.58 13.99 -20.64
N LYS A 340 9.71 12.70 -20.93
CA LYS A 340 9.57 12.12 -22.26
C LYS A 340 8.13 12.14 -22.75
N HIS A 341 7.21 11.66 -21.94
CA HIS A 341 5.80 11.56 -22.29
C HIS A 341 4.99 12.77 -21.85
N GLY A 342 5.46 13.47 -20.81
CA GLY A 342 4.75 14.61 -20.19
C GLY A 342 3.55 14.21 -19.35
N ALA A 343 3.29 12.90 -19.17
CA ALA A 343 2.26 12.37 -18.29
C ALA A 343 2.77 12.31 -16.84
N TRP A 344 1.85 12.39 -15.88
CA TRP A 344 2.13 12.18 -14.47
C TRP A 344 2.12 10.69 -14.15
N PHE A 345 3.11 10.24 -13.38
CA PHE A 345 3.20 8.86 -12.91
C PHE A 345 3.16 8.80 -11.40
N VAL A 346 2.46 7.83 -10.86
CA VAL A 346 2.39 7.53 -9.43
C VAL A 346 2.68 6.04 -9.24
N LEU A 347 3.91 5.71 -8.81
CA LEU A 347 4.39 4.33 -8.75
C LEU A 347 5.52 4.16 -7.71
N GLY A 348 5.95 2.93 -7.49
CA GLY A 348 7.08 2.62 -6.61
C GLY A 348 6.71 2.69 -5.13
N MET A 349 5.50 2.32 -4.77
CA MET A 349 4.97 2.45 -3.42
C MET A 349 5.59 1.47 -2.40
N SER A 350 6.60 0.69 -2.78
CA SER A 350 7.30 -0.30 -1.95
C SER A 350 6.38 -1.34 -1.26
N GLY A 351 6.88 -2.07 -0.27
CA GLY A 351 6.12 -3.04 0.51
C GLY A 351 5.18 -2.41 1.53
N THR A 352 5.46 -1.18 1.97
CA THR A 352 4.67 -0.43 2.97
C THR A 352 3.75 0.63 2.34
N GLY A 353 3.76 0.77 1.01
CA GLY A 353 2.97 1.78 0.31
C GLY A 353 1.53 1.37 0.03
N ILE A 354 0.59 2.13 0.55
CA ILE A 354 -0.80 2.22 0.09
C ILE A 354 -1.11 3.64 -0.30
#